data_6dfc3a9771159825fb6ef093ee946528
#
_entry.id   6dfc3a9771159825fb6ef093ee946528
#
_cell.length_a   1.000
_cell.length_b   1.000
_cell.length_c   1.000
_cell.angle_alpha   90.00
_cell.angle_beta   90.00
_cell.angle_gamma   90.00
#
_symmetry.space_group_name_H-M   'P 1'
#
loop_
_entity.id
_entity.type
_entity.pdbx_description
1 polymer ?
#
loop_
_entity_poly.entity_id
_entity_poly.type
_entity_poly.pdbx_seq_one_letter_code
_entity_poly.pdbx_strand_id
1 'polypeptide(L)'
;MKLAWQEIKLYKFRFMLIMLIILLLGVMVLFISGLAQGLARENISMLDNLKSEKYVMQDTKQPKIEKSIINPTQQKKIEDIINQKPLKIAPQTLKVDGNEEDVLMTNKVKNKKPKLIDGHFPKKKNEIVINEKLTAKNIAIGDTIKTTKGNRLTVSGVIKDTMHAHSSIVMASNKGFNHLNKHSSMVYPLSHLNHKQQQKLNDIKGIKVFSKDDITNEIPSYKAEQAPLNMMITSLFVISAIVLSAFFYVMTIQKISEIGILKAIGIKTKHLLSALITQILITTLIAVLIAVGVISLLSLIMPVSMPFHLTIANISLVVVVFIVVALIGATLSLIKLFKVDPIEAIGGAE
;
A
#
# COMPACT_ATOMS: atom_id res chain seq x y z
N MET A 1 6.78 32.46 -17.37
CA MET A 1 6.09 32.32 -16.06
C MET A 1 5.08 33.45 -15.78
N LYS A 2 5.40 34.74 -15.95
CA LYS A 2 4.44 35.84 -15.69
C LYS A 2 3.18 35.73 -16.55
N LEU A 3 3.31 35.44 -17.85
CA LEU A 3 2.18 35.29 -18.78
C LEU A 3 1.23 34.16 -18.35
N ALA A 4 1.75 32.97 -18.06
CA ALA A 4 0.96 31.83 -17.61
C ALA A 4 0.14 32.13 -16.35
N TRP A 5 0.73 32.83 -15.39
CA TRP A 5 0.06 33.21 -14.15
C TRP A 5 -1.03 34.28 -14.34
N GLN A 6 -0.76 35.27 -15.22
CA GLN A 6 -1.75 36.29 -15.56
C GLN A 6 -2.97 35.68 -16.26
N GLU A 7 -2.77 34.73 -17.18
CA GLU A 7 -3.85 34.03 -17.87
C GLU A 7 -4.68 33.17 -16.91
N ILE A 8 -4.04 32.46 -15.95
CA ILE A 8 -4.78 31.70 -14.93
C ILE A 8 -5.70 32.63 -14.13
N LYS A 9 -5.23 33.83 -13.78
CA LYS A 9 -6.05 34.85 -13.08
C LYS A 9 -7.18 35.38 -13.93
N LEU A 10 -6.95 35.61 -15.23
CA LEU A 10 -7.94 36.18 -16.16
C LEU A 10 -9.09 35.18 -16.39
N TYR A 11 -8.76 33.91 -16.61
CA TYR A 11 -9.72 32.82 -16.91
C TYR A 11 -9.96 31.90 -15.71
N LYS A 12 -10.03 32.46 -14.49
CA LYS A 12 -10.08 31.73 -13.22
C LYS A 12 -11.13 30.60 -13.17
N PHE A 13 -12.36 30.84 -13.70
CA PHE A 13 -13.42 29.83 -13.69
C PHE A 13 -13.08 28.60 -14.53
N ARG A 14 -12.46 28.77 -15.67
CA ARG A 14 -12.03 27.70 -16.55
C ARG A 14 -10.93 26.86 -15.91
N PHE A 15 -9.89 27.51 -15.33
CA PHE A 15 -8.84 26.80 -14.62
C PHE A 15 -9.34 26.14 -13.34
N MET A 16 -10.29 26.75 -12.65
CA MET A 16 -10.92 26.17 -11.48
C MET A 16 -11.69 24.89 -11.84
N LEU A 17 -12.43 24.87 -12.97
CA LEU A 17 -13.12 23.66 -13.43
C LEU A 17 -12.14 22.54 -13.76
N ILE A 18 -11.06 22.85 -14.47
CA ILE A 18 -10.01 21.87 -14.80
C ILE A 18 -9.34 21.36 -13.53
N MET A 19 -8.97 22.25 -12.60
CA MET A 19 -8.41 21.86 -11.30
C MET A 19 -9.36 20.96 -10.51
N LEU A 20 -10.68 21.25 -10.53
CA LEU A 20 -11.68 20.43 -9.87
C LEU A 20 -11.71 19.00 -10.44
N ILE A 21 -11.65 18.86 -11.76
CA ILE A 21 -11.64 17.55 -12.41
C ILE A 21 -10.36 16.78 -12.07
N ILE A 22 -9.20 17.43 -12.15
CA ILE A 22 -7.93 16.81 -11.78
C ILE A 22 -7.94 16.42 -10.30
N LEU A 23 -8.46 17.26 -9.43
CA LEU A 23 -8.62 17.00 -8.01
C LEU A 23 -9.49 15.75 -7.78
N LEU A 24 -10.66 15.67 -8.39
CA LEU A 24 -11.57 14.52 -8.22
C LEU A 24 -10.93 13.22 -8.72
N LEU A 25 -10.30 13.24 -9.89
CA LEU A 25 -9.56 12.09 -10.41
C LEU A 25 -8.40 11.71 -9.50
N GLY A 26 -7.63 12.69 -9.03
CA GLY A 26 -6.51 12.47 -8.10
C GLY A 26 -6.96 11.89 -6.77
N VAL A 27 -8.05 12.40 -6.21
CA VAL A 27 -8.67 11.86 -4.98
C VAL A 27 -9.11 10.41 -5.21
N MET A 28 -9.78 10.10 -6.32
CA MET A 28 -10.20 8.73 -6.64
C MET A 28 -9.01 7.77 -6.76
N VAL A 29 -7.98 8.15 -7.52
CA VAL A 29 -6.78 7.30 -7.69
C VAL A 29 -6.07 7.09 -6.36
N LEU A 30 -5.87 8.13 -5.56
CA LEU A 30 -5.23 8.04 -4.24
C LEU A 30 -6.05 7.20 -3.27
N PHE A 31 -7.38 7.33 -3.30
CA PHE A 31 -8.27 6.56 -2.43
C PHE A 31 -8.20 5.05 -2.74
N ILE A 32 -8.39 4.67 -4.00
CA ILE A 32 -8.33 3.25 -4.43
C ILE A 32 -6.92 2.68 -4.20
N SER A 33 -5.87 3.47 -4.46
CA SER A 33 -4.49 3.06 -4.24
C SER A 33 -4.18 2.89 -2.74
N GLY A 34 -4.71 3.77 -1.88
CA GLY A 34 -4.59 3.66 -0.42
C GLY A 34 -5.34 2.44 0.12
N LEU A 35 -6.52 2.13 -0.43
CA LEU A 35 -7.29 0.94 -0.10
C LEU A 35 -6.55 -0.34 -0.53
N ALA A 36 -6.00 -0.36 -1.74
CA ALA A 36 -5.21 -1.50 -2.24
C ALA A 36 -3.99 -1.79 -1.35
N GLN A 37 -3.29 -0.75 -0.91
CA GLN A 37 -2.17 -0.91 0.02
C GLN A 37 -2.60 -1.34 1.42
N GLY A 38 -3.73 -0.84 1.90
CA GLY A 38 -4.31 -1.26 3.17
C GLY A 38 -4.66 -2.75 3.18
N LEU A 39 -5.36 -3.22 2.14
CA LEU A 39 -5.70 -4.65 1.96
C LEU A 39 -4.44 -5.51 1.79
N ALA A 40 -3.44 -5.04 1.03
CA ALA A 40 -2.16 -5.73 0.94
C ALA A 40 -1.53 -5.92 2.33
N ARG A 41 -1.53 -4.88 3.17
CA ARG A 41 -0.97 -4.95 4.53
C ARG A 41 -1.73 -5.91 5.42
N GLU A 42 -3.04 -6.00 5.33
CA GLU A 42 -3.82 -7.00 6.07
C GLU A 42 -3.42 -8.44 5.72
N ASN A 43 -2.94 -8.64 4.51
CA ASN A 43 -2.46 -9.95 4.09
C ASN A 43 -1.02 -10.25 4.54
N ILE A 44 -0.11 -9.25 4.52
CA ILE A 44 1.33 -9.50 4.61
C ILE A 44 2.07 -8.73 5.72
N SER A 45 1.40 -7.89 6.50
CA SER A 45 2.10 -7.04 7.50
C SER A 45 2.86 -7.84 8.57
N MET A 46 2.44 -9.06 8.87
CA MET A 46 3.22 -9.95 9.74
C MET A 46 4.58 -10.28 9.09
N LEU A 47 4.63 -10.60 7.81
CA LEU A 47 5.87 -10.90 7.09
C LEU A 47 6.78 -9.66 7.01
N ASP A 48 6.18 -8.48 6.78
CA ASP A 48 6.90 -7.20 6.77
C ASP A 48 7.55 -6.89 8.12
N ASN A 49 6.80 -7.08 9.21
CA ASN A 49 7.26 -6.83 10.57
C ASN A 49 8.38 -7.79 11.01
N LEU A 50 8.45 -9.00 10.43
CA LEU A 50 9.54 -9.94 10.65
C LEU A 50 10.86 -9.48 10.03
N LYS A 51 10.84 -8.53 9.08
CA LYS A 51 12.02 -7.98 8.38
C LYS A 51 12.93 -9.10 7.88
N SER A 52 12.35 -10.09 7.24
CA SER A 52 13.03 -11.30 6.78
C SER A 52 12.80 -11.47 5.29
N GLU A 53 13.87 -11.77 4.56
CA GLU A 53 13.82 -12.01 3.11
C GLU A 53 13.67 -13.50 2.78
N LYS A 54 14.13 -14.36 3.68
CA LYS A 54 14.12 -15.82 3.51
C LYS A 54 13.39 -16.50 4.67
N TYR A 55 12.71 -17.59 4.34
CA TYR A 55 11.93 -18.39 5.28
C TYR A 55 12.24 -19.86 5.08
N VAL A 56 12.73 -20.53 6.14
CA VAL A 56 12.94 -21.99 6.13
C VAL A 56 11.65 -22.62 6.63
N MET A 57 11.06 -23.49 5.82
CA MET A 57 9.80 -24.14 6.11
C MET A 57 9.68 -25.49 5.36
N GLN A 58 8.59 -26.19 5.55
CA GLN A 58 8.31 -27.44 4.85
C GLN A 58 8.34 -27.22 3.33
N ASP A 59 9.00 -28.14 2.60
CA ASP A 59 9.00 -28.13 1.13
C ASP A 59 7.61 -28.50 0.61
N THR A 60 6.95 -27.56 -0.04
CA THR A 60 5.62 -27.70 -0.63
C THR A 60 5.53 -26.89 -1.92
N LYS A 61 4.66 -27.31 -2.84
CA LYS A 61 4.40 -26.56 -4.08
C LYS A 61 3.76 -25.20 -3.81
N GLN A 62 2.98 -25.10 -2.74
CA GLN A 62 2.32 -23.86 -2.29
C GLN A 62 2.76 -23.55 -0.86
N PRO A 63 3.81 -22.73 -0.67
CA PRO A 63 4.36 -22.42 0.64
C PRO A 63 3.40 -21.54 1.45
N LYS A 64 2.76 -22.14 2.47
CA LYS A 64 1.86 -21.45 3.41
C LYS A 64 2.42 -21.58 4.82
N ILE A 65 2.72 -20.45 5.45
CA ILE A 65 3.37 -20.44 6.77
C ILE A 65 2.51 -21.09 7.86
N GLU A 66 1.19 -20.93 7.75
CA GLU A 66 0.21 -21.51 8.66
C GLU A 66 0.01 -23.02 8.50
N LYS A 67 0.63 -23.61 7.48
CA LYS A 67 0.58 -25.07 7.20
C LYS A 67 1.92 -25.78 7.26
N SER A 68 3.01 -25.05 7.55
CA SER A 68 4.37 -25.60 7.58
C SER A 68 4.56 -26.50 8.80
N ILE A 69 4.73 -27.79 8.59
CA ILE A 69 4.98 -28.77 9.64
C ILE A 69 6.45 -29.20 9.59
N ILE A 70 7.15 -29.00 10.68
CA ILE A 70 8.56 -29.38 10.84
C ILE A 70 8.66 -30.35 12.02
N ASN A 71 9.18 -31.55 11.76
CA ASN A 71 9.32 -32.56 12.82
C ASN A 71 10.52 -32.27 13.74
N PRO A 72 10.60 -32.87 14.95
CA PRO A 72 11.66 -32.59 15.92
C PRO A 72 13.08 -32.82 15.39
N THR A 73 13.28 -33.82 14.52
CA THR A 73 14.58 -34.14 13.92
C THR A 73 15.01 -33.05 12.94
N GLN A 74 14.08 -32.62 12.06
CA GLN A 74 14.31 -31.49 11.15
C GLN A 74 14.56 -30.19 11.94
N GLN A 75 13.74 -29.92 12.97
CA GLN A 75 13.89 -28.77 13.83
C GLN A 75 15.31 -28.68 14.42
N LYS A 76 15.81 -29.76 14.99
CA LYS A 76 17.17 -29.79 15.54
C LYS A 76 18.23 -29.48 14.48
N LYS A 77 18.17 -30.15 13.33
CA LYS A 77 19.10 -29.91 12.21
C LYS A 77 19.10 -28.45 11.74
N ILE A 78 17.89 -27.85 11.61
CA ILE A 78 17.76 -26.45 11.21
C ILE A 78 18.38 -25.53 12.27
N GLU A 79 18.05 -25.74 13.55
CA GLU A 79 18.54 -24.92 14.65
C GLU A 79 20.07 -25.02 14.80
N ASP A 80 20.68 -26.19 14.54
CA ASP A 80 22.13 -26.38 14.53
C ASP A 80 22.84 -25.60 13.41
N ILE A 81 22.14 -25.37 12.25
CA ILE A 81 22.70 -24.61 11.12
C ILE A 81 22.55 -23.10 11.32
N ILE A 82 21.40 -22.63 11.82
CA ILE A 82 21.07 -21.19 11.84
C ILE A 82 21.08 -20.56 13.23
N ASN A 83 21.21 -21.35 14.29
CA ASN A 83 21.18 -20.91 15.70
C ASN A 83 20.00 -20.00 16.05
N GLN A 84 18.82 -20.33 15.55
CA GLN A 84 17.58 -19.56 15.75
C GLN A 84 16.41 -20.48 16.10
N LYS A 85 15.53 -20.03 17.01
CA LYS A 85 14.29 -20.73 17.33
C LYS A 85 13.18 -20.37 16.31
N PRO A 86 12.23 -21.29 16.05
CA PRO A 86 11.16 -21.09 15.08
C PRO A 86 10.16 -20.04 15.55
N LEU A 87 9.56 -19.36 14.58
CA LEU A 87 8.27 -18.73 14.72
C LEU A 87 7.22 -19.84 14.65
N LYS A 88 6.45 -19.99 15.71
CA LYS A 88 5.33 -20.93 15.81
C LYS A 88 4.03 -20.18 15.56
N ILE A 89 3.11 -20.78 14.82
CA ILE A 89 1.85 -20.19 14.43
C ILE A 89 0.75 -21.20 14.69
N ALA A 90 -0.36 -20.78 15.30
CA ALA A 90 -1.54 -21.60 15.49
C ALA A 90 -2.82 -20.76 15.39
N PRO A 91 -3.87 -21.25 14.72
CA PRO A 91 -5.16 -20.59 14.73
C PRO A 91 -5.78 -20.68 16.13
N GLN A 92 -6.43 -19.62 16.56
CA GLN A 92 -7.18 -19.52 17.82
C GLN A 92 -8.44 -18.71 17.58
N THR A 93 -9.49 -19.05 18.31
CA THR A 93 -10.72 -18.26 18.35
C THR A 93 -10.85 -17.64 19.75
N LEU A 94 -10.95 -16.33 19.80
CA LEU A 94 -11.15 -15.55 21.02
C LEU A 94 -12.62 -15.20 21.16
N LYS A 95 -13.14 -15.21 22.40
CA LYS A 95 -14.49 -14.76 22.72
C LYS A 95 -14.43 -13.34 23.29
N VAL A 96 -14.97 -12.40 22.51
CA VAL A 96 -14.97 -10.97 22.82
C VAL A 96 -16.42 -10.47 22.82
N ASP A 97 -16.91 -10.00 23.95
CA ASP A 97 -18.27 -9.45 24.11
C ASP A 97 -19.38 -10.35 23.49
N GLY A 98 -19.25 -11.67 23.67
CA GLY A 98 -20.20 -12.63 23.12
C GLY A 98 -19.98 -13.05 21.66
N ASN A 99 -19.10 -12.37 20.95
CA ASN A 99 -18.71 -12.70 19.57
C ASN A 99 -17.44 -13.57 19.53
N GLU A 100 -17.34 -14.38 18.49
CA GLU A 100 -16.14 -15.16 18.22
C GLU A 100 -15.26 -14.45 17.20
N GLU A 101 -13.96 -14.33 17.51
CA GLU A 101 -12.96 -13.68 16.68
C GLU A 101 -11.81 -14.63 16.39
N ASP A 102 -11.65 -14.96 15.11
CA ASP A 102 -10.57 -15.81 14.65
C ASP A 102 -9.27 -15.01 14.51
N VAL A 103 -8.23 -15.50 15.17
CA VAL A 103 -6.91 -14.87 15.19
C VAL A 103 -5.82 -15.91 14.93
N LEU A 104 -4.66 -15.45 14.47
CA LEU A 104 -3.46 -16.26 14.42
C LEU A 104 -2.58 -15.96 15.63
N MET A 105 -2.45 -16.93 16.52
CA MET A 105 -1.55 -16.81 17.66
C MET A 105 -0.13 -17.15 17.25
N THR A 106 0.83 -16.33 17.68
CA THR A 106 2.26 -16.55 17.47
C THR A 106 3.02 -16.54 18.80
N ASN A 107 4.18 -17.19 18.83
CA ASN A 107 5.13 -17.04 19.91
C ASN A 107 6.05 -15.83 19.68
N LYS A 108 6.81 -15.45 20.72
CA LYS A 108 7.82 -14.40 20.63
C LYS A 108 9.11 -14.93 20.03
N VAL A 109 9.59 -14.36 18.93
CA VAL A 109 10.90 -14.63 18.36
C VAL A 109 11.88 -13.52 18.72
N LYS A 110 13.13 -13.91 19.07
CA LYS A 110 14.20 -12.96 19.42
C LYS A 110 14.52 -12.07 18.20
N ASN A 111 14.62 -10.76 18.43
CA ASN A 111 14.94 -9.74 17.40
C ASN A 111 13.93 -9.59 16.25
N LYS A 112 12.78 -10.25 16.34
CA LYS A 112 11.71 -10.23 15.33
C LYS A 112 10.39 -9.84 16.01
N LYS A 113 10.26 -8.55 16.39
CA LYS A 113 9.09 -8.07 17.12
C LYS A 113 8.42 -6.96 16.31
N PRO A 114 7.08 -6.98 16.22
CA PRO A 114 6.33 -5.85 15.70
C PRO A 114 6.51 -4.62 16.60
N LYS A 115 6.16 -3.45 16.09
CA LYS A 115 6.19 -2.21 16.89
C LYS A 115 5.10 -2.27 17.97
N LEU A 116 5.49 -2.13 19.23
CA LEU A 116 4.58 -1.98 20.35
C LEU A 116 4.02 -0.55 20.33
N ILE A 117 2.70 -0.41 20.43
CA ILE A 117 2.01 0.89 20.53
C ILE A 117 1.87 1.27 22.00
N ASP A 118 1.38 0.33 22.83
CA ASP A 118 1.12 0.56 24.22
C ASP A 118 1.30 -0.73 25.03
N GLY A 119 1.53 -0.61 26.36
CA GLY A 119 1.74 -1.73 27.25
C GLY A 119 3.10 -2.40 27.13
N HIS A 120 3.15 -3.72 27.30
CA HIS A 120 4.39 -4.50 27.25
C HIS A 120 4.21 -5.86 26.59
N PHE A 121 5.30 -6.43 26.05
CA PHE A 121 5.29 -7.79 25.51
C PHE A 121 5.02 -8.85 26.59
N PRO A 122 4.33 -9.97 26.25
CA PRO A 122 3.95 -11.00 27.19
C PRO A 122 5.15 -11.55 27.97
N LYS A 123 5.01 -11.58 29.32
CA LYS A 123 5.99 -12.15 30.26
C LYS A 123 5.44 -13.41 30.92
N LYS A 124 4.15 -13.42 31.29
CA LYS A 124 3.47 -14.54 31.94
C LYS A 124 2.84 -15.49 30.92
N LYS A 125 2.44 -16.68 31.34
CA LYS A 125 1.81 -17.70 30.47
C LYS A 125 0.44 -17.28 29.90
N ASN A 126 -0.30 -16.52 30.68
CA ASN A 126 -1.63 -16.04 30.35
C ASN A 126 -1.66 -14.63 29.76
N GLU A 127 -0.51 -14.02 29.52
CA GLU A 127 -0.43 -12.69 28.89
C GLU A 127 -0.33 -12.83 27.37
N ILE A 128 -1.06 -11.95 26.67
CA ILE A 128 -1.04 -11.80 25.23
C ILE A 128 -0.89 -10.33 24.85
N VAL A 129 -0.32 -10.09 23.66
CA VAL A 129 -0.36 -8.80 22.97
C VAL A 129 -1.24 -8.95 21.76
N ILE A 130 -2.12 -7.99 21.55
CA ILE A 130 -3.10 -7.98 20.47
C ILE A 130 -2.71 -7.00 19.35
N ASN A 131 -3.19 -7.24 18.14
CA ASN A 131 -3.12 -6.28 17.04
C ASN A 131 -4.03 -5.07 17.32
N GLU A 132 -3.60 -3.85 16.96
CA GLU A 132 -4.37 -2.61 17.13
C GLU A 132 -5.80 -2.69 16.55
N LYS A 133 -6.05 -3.46 15.48
CA LYS A 133 -7.40 -3.63 14.93
C LYS A 133 -8.39 -4.29 15.91
N LEU A 134 -7.89 -5.11 16.82
CA LEU A 134 -8.73 -5.72 17.84
C LEU A 134 -9.21 -4.70 18.90
N THR A 135 -8.54 -3.55 19.04
CA THR A 135 -9.02 -2.48 19.95
C THR A 135 -10.32 -1.84 19.44
N ALA A 136 -10.57 -1.86 18.13
CA ALA A 136 -11.85 -1.43 17.56
C ALA A 136 -13.04 -2.32 17.98
N LYS A 137 -12.76 -3.48 18.59
CA LYS A 137 -13.75 -4.41 19.15
C LYS A 137 -13.86 -4.29 20.67
N ASN A 138 -13.58 -3.10 21.21
CA ASN A 138 -13.62 -2.77 22.65
C ASN A 138 -12.68 -3.63 23.52
N ILE A 139 -11.56 -4.10 22.96
CA ILE A 139 -10.55 -4.81 23.73
C ILE A 139 -9.46 -3.82 24.16
N ALA A 140 -9.25 -3.70 25.47
CA ALA A 140 -8.25 -2.83 26.08
C ALA A 140 -7.14 -3.61 26.81
N ILE A 141 -6.04 -2.91 27.12
CA ILE A 141 -4.99 -3.46 27.99
C ILE A 141 -5.54 -3.70 29.39
N GLY A 142 -5.27 -4.88 29.94
CA GLY A 142 -5.79 -5.32 31.24
C GLY A 142 -7.01 -6.24 31.12
N ASP A 143 -7.70 -6.24 30.00
CA ASP A 143 -8.87 -7.10 29.80
C ASP A 143 -8.50 -8.57 29.79
N THR A 144 -9.46 -9.38 30.26
CA THR A 144 -9.34 -10.84 30.24
C THR A 144 -10.26 -11.43 29.18
N ILE A 145 -9.66 -11.97 28.14
CA ILE A 145 -10.34 -12.62 27.02
C ILE A 145 -10.33 -14.13 27.20
N LYS A 146 -11.41 -14.80 26.84
CA LYS A 146 -11.48 -16.27 26.86
C LYS A 146 -11.25 -16.83 25.47
N THR A 147 -10.52 -17.93 25.38
CA THR A 147 -10.52 -18.76 24.16
C THR A 147 -11.75 -19.66 24.15
N THR A 148 -12.13 -20.19 22.99
CA THR A 148 -13.21 -21.21 22.87
C THR A 148 -12.95 -22.45 23.72
N LYS A 149 -11.67 -22.74 24.03
CA LYS A 149 -11.26 -23.85 24.93
C LYS A 149 -11.33 -23.46 26.43
N GLY A 150 -11.84 -22.28 26.77
CA GLY A 150 -12.01 -21.83 28.14
C GLY A 150 -10.77 -21.21 28.82
N ASN A 151 -9.63 -21.11 28.13
CA ASN A 151 -8.45 -20.46 28.69
C ASN A 151 -8.66 -18.96 28.81
N ARG A 152 -8.25 -18.38 29.95
CA ARG A 152 -8.30 -16.93 30.19
C ARG A 152 -6.97 -16.30 29.85
N LEU A 153 -6.99 -15.27 29.00
CA LEU A 153 -5.81 -14.56 28.52
C LEU A 153 -5.94 -13.08 28.86
N THR A 154 -4.93 -12.50 29.48
CA THR A 154 -4.89 -11.08 29.83
C THR A 154 -4.15 -10.30 28.76
N VAL A 155 -4.74 -9.22 28.25
CA VAL A 155 -4.12 -8.32 27.28
C VAL A 155 -3.05 -7.49 27.98
N SER A 156 -1.79 -7.68 27.63
CA SER A 156 -0.65 -6.96 28.23
C SER A 156 -0.13 -5.80 27.38
N GLY A 157 -0.58 -5.70 26.13
CA GLY A 157 -0.17 -4.63 25.23
C GLY A 157 -0.80 -4.73 23.86
N VAL A 158 -0.58 -3.70 23.05
CA VAL A 158 -1.08 -3.55 21.70
C VAL A 158 0.08 -3.38 20.72
N ILE A 159 0.10 -4.15 19.64
CA ILE A 159 1.08 -4.06 18.55
C ILE A 159 0.48 -3.43 17.32
N LYS A 160 1.32 -2.68 16.60
CA LYS A 160 0.92 -1.99 15.39
C LYS A 160 0.78 -2.97 14.23
N ASP A 161 -0.32 -2.87 13.53
CA ASP A 161 -0.60 -3.41 12.20
C ASP A 161 0.19 -4.70 11.88
N THR A 162 -0.26 -5.79 12.50
CA THR A 162 0.35 -7.11 12.33
C THR A 162 -0.73 -8.12 12.01
N MET A 163 -0.86 -8.47 10.74
CA MET A 163 -1.88 -9.35 10.21
C MET A 163 -1.28 -10.34 9.20
N HIS A 164 -1.95 -11.45 8.99
CA HIS A 164 -1.64 -12.42 7.95
C HIS A 164 -2.94 -13.00 7.39
N ALA A 165 -3.12 -12.91 6.06
CA ALA A 165 -4.32 -13.38 5.36
C ALA A 165 -5.62 -12.90 6.06
N HIS A 166 -5.72 -11.59 6.33
CA HIS A 166 -6.79 -10.89 7.06
C HIS A 166 -7.00 -11.29 8.52
N SER A 167 -6.22 -12.23 9.03
CA SER A 167 -6.30 -12.62 10.45
C SER A 167 -5.38 -11.74 11.31
N SER A 168 -5.93 -11.19 12.37
CA SER A 168 -5.16 -10.42 13.35
C SER A 168 -4.16 -11.32 14.09
N ILE A 169 -2.93 -10.84 14.23
CA ILE A 169 -1.92 -11.56 15.00
C ILE A 169 -2.06 -11.25 16.48
N VAL A 170 -2.08 -12.30 17.27
CA VAL A 170 -2.00 -12.26 18.73
C VAL A 170 -0.71 -12.95 19.15
N MET A 171 0.13 -12.24 19.91
CA MET A 171 1.42 -12.78 20.33
C MET A 171 1.36 -13.21 21.80
N ALA A 172 1.77 -14.45 22.09
CA ALA A 172 1.91 -14.98 23.44
C ALA A 172 3.40 -15.13 23.81
N SER A 173 3.69 -15.27 25.12
CA SER A 173 5.01 -15.72 25.55
C SER A 173 5.27 -17.15 25.05
N ASN A 174 6.55 -17.56 24.90
CA ASN A 174 6.89 -18.92 24.45
C ASN A 174 6.27 -20.00 25.34
N LYS A 175 6.24 -19.77 26.66
CA LYS A 175 5.62 -20.67 27.63
C LYS A 175 4.08 -20.69 27.47
N GLY A 176 3.46 -19.52 27.25
CA GLY A 176 2.03 -19.38 27.04
C GLY A 176 1.59 -20.05 25.73
N PHE A 177 2.32 -19.78 24.63
CA PHE A 177 2.03 -20.37 23.33
C PHE A 177 2.03 -21.92 23.38
N ASN A 178 3.09 -22.51 23.95
CA ASN A 178 3.22 -23.98 24.06
C ASN A 178 2.15 -24.60 24.99
N HIS A 179 1.66 -23.86 25.99
CA HIS A 179 0.61 -24.32 26.88
C HIS A 179 -0.76 -24.36 26.16
N LEU A 180 -1.01 -23.36 25.33
CA LEU A 180 -2.29 -23.20 24.61
C LEU A 180 -2.37 -24.08 23.35
N ASN A 181 -1.24 -24.36 22.70
CA ASN A 181 -1.18 -25.00 21.39
C ASN A 181 -0.29 -26.24 21.42
N LYS A 182 -0.91 -27.41 21.39
CA LYS A 182 -0.20 -28.70 21.27
C LYS A 182 0.39 -28.93 19.86
N HIS A 183 -0.32 -28.45 18.84
CA HIS A 183 0.08 -28.51 17.44
C HIS A 183 0.21 -27.09 16.91
N SER A 184 1.29 -26.82 16.18
CA SER A 184 1.53 -25.51 15.57
C SER A 184 2.35 -25.67 14.30
N SER A 185 2.12 -24.79 13.36
CA SER A 185 3.00 -24.61 12.22
C SER A 185 4.28 -23.92 12.66
N MET A 186 5.40 -24.19 11.97
CA MET A 186 6.71 -23.67 12.30
C MET A 186 7.40 -23.14 11.06
N VAL A 187 7.98 -21.94 11.18
CA VAL A 187 8.83 -21.35 10.14
C VAL A 187 10.01 -20.64 10.78
N TYR A 188 11.12 -20.52 10.04
CA TYR A 188 12.28 -19.78 10.49
C TYR A 188 12.49 -18.56 9.60
N PRO A 189 12.07 -17.36 10.05
CA PRO A 189 12.30 -16.13 9.32
C PRO A 189 13.75 -15.67 9.46
N LEU A 190 14.46 -15.50 8.33
CA LEU A 190 15.87 -15.15 8.27
C LEU A 190 16.09 -13.83 7.54
N SER A 191 16.84 -12.91 8.14
CA SER A 191 17.20 -11.64 7.48
C SER A 191 18.40 -11.82 6.55
N HIS A 192 19.34 -12.67 6.95
CA HIS A 192 20.54 -12.99 6.17
C HIS A 192 20.77 -14.49 6.18
N LEU A 193 21.14 -15.03 5.03
CA LEU A 193 21.45 -16.43 4.85
C LEU A 193 22.59 -16.52 3.83
N ASN A 194 23.72 -17.14 4.22
CA ASN A 194 24.81 -17.37 3.30
C ASN A 194 24.58 -18.62 2.44
N HIS A 195 25.27 -18.70 1.29
CA HIS A 195 25.10 -19.80 0.33
C HIS A 195 25.35 -21.19 0.95
N LYS A 196 26.35 -21.33 1.84
CA LYS A 196 26.65 -22.59 2.50
C LYS A 196 25.52 -23.04 3.43
N GLN A 197 24.94 -22.10 4.19
CA GLN A 197 23.80 -22.39 5.06
C GLN A 197 22.56 -22.75 4.22
N GLN A 198 22.31 -22.04 3.12
CA GLN A 198 21.17 -22.33 2.25
C GLN A 198 21.27 -23.72 1.63
N GLN A 199 22.45 -24.14 1.16
CA GLN A 199 22.66 -25.49 0.65
C GLN A 199 22.40 -26.53 1.74
N LYS A 200 23.03 -26.40 2.95
CA LYS A 200 22.81 -27.32 4.06
C LYS A 200 21.34 -27.43 4.49
N LEU A 201 20.58 -26.33 4.42
CA LEU A 201 19.16 -26.33 4.73
C LEU A 201 18.34 -27.05 3.68
N ASN A 202 18.66 -26.85 2.39
CA ASN A 202 17.98 -27.55 1.28
C ASN A 202 18.33 -29.04 1.20
N ASP A 203 19.46 -29.47 1.78
CA ASP A 203 19.83 -30.88 1.90
C ASP A 203 18.99 -31.64 2.96
N ILE A 204 18.26 -30.91 3.82
CA ILE A 204 17.36 -31.53 4.79
C ILE A 204 16.09 -31.98 4.05
N LYS A 205 15.87 -33.27 3.92
CA LYS A 205 14.68 -33.82 3.23
C LYS A 205 13.39 -33.23 3.75
N GLY A 206 12.58 -32.65 2.83
CA GLY A 206 11.29 -32.06 3.14
C GLY A 206 11.35 -30.64 3.70
N ILE A 207 12.52 -29.99 3.65
CA ILE A 207 12.73 -28.59 4.03
C ILE A 207 13.26 -27.81 2.84
N LYS A 208 12.78 -26.58 2.70
CA LYS A 208 13.23 -25.65 1.64
C LYS A 208 13.27 -24.22 2.15
N VAL A 209 14.12 -23.44 1.52
CA VAL A 209 14.23 -22.00 1.75
C VAL A 209 13.42 -21.26 0.70
N PHE A 210 12.41 -20.54 1.13
CA PHE A 210 11.55 -19.71 0.27
C PHE A 210 11.89 -18.23 0.45
N SER A 211 11.66 -17.43 -0.59
CA SER A 211 11.67 -15.98 -0.48
C SER A 211 10.35 -15.47 0.14
N LYS A 212 10.36 -14.22 0.60
CA LYS A 212 9.14 -13.56 1.05
C LYS A 212 8.09 -13.51 -0.06
N ASP A 213 8.52 -13.24 -1.30
CA ASP A 213 7.63 -13.14 -2.46
C ASP A 213 6.98 -14.49 -2.81
N ASP A 214 7.72 -15.61 -2.68
CA ASP A 214 7.15 -16.95 -2.88
C ASP A 214 5.98 -17.19 -1.92
N ILE A 215 6.13 -16.78 -0.65
CA ILE A 215 5.07 -16.94 0.36
C ILE A 215 3.92 -15.97 0.11
N THR A 216 4.22 -14.70 -0.16
CA THR A 216 3.21 -13.65 -0.40
C THR A 216 2.31 -14.00 -1.58
N ASN A 217 2.90 -14.51 -2.67
CA ASN A 217 2.16 -14.90 -3.87
C ASN A 217 1.28 -16.15 -3.68
N GLU A 218 1.49 -16.92 -2.63
CA GLU A 218 0.67 -18.07 -2.31
C GLU A 218 -0.41 -17.81 -1.23
N ILE A 219 -0.52 -16.55 -0.76
CA ILE A 219 -1.66 -16.11 0.07
C ILE A 219 -2.88 -15.90 -0.84
N PRO A 220 -3.95 -16.73 -0.71
CA PRO A 220 -5.05 -16.67 -1.67
C PRO A 220 -5.79 -15.33 -1.69
N SER A 221 -6.04 -14.74 -0.51
CA SER A 221 -6.68 -13.43 -0.38
C SER A 221 -5.84 -12.32 -1.02
N TYR A 222 -4.54 -12.28 -0.77
CA TYR A 222 -3.64 -11.30 -1.39
C TYR A 222 -3.71 -11.34 -2.91
N LYS A 223 -3.59 -12.53 -3.50
CA LYS A 223 -3.65 -12.71 -4.95
C LYS A 223 -5.01 -12.33 -5.55
N ALA A 224 -6.09 -12.73 -4.88
CA ALA A 224 -7.45 -12.44 -5.33
C ALA A 224 -7.79 -10.95 -5.30
N GLU A 225 -7.22 -10.19 -4.36
CA GLU A 225 -7.51 -8.76 -4.17
C GLU A 225 -6.58 -7.85 -4.98
N GLN A 226 -5.28 -8.17 -5.03
CA GLN A 226 -4.31 -7.27 -5.66
C GLN A 226 -4.50 -7.18 -7.18
N ALA A 227 -4.87 -8.26 -7.85
CA ALA A 227 -5.05 -8.24 -9.30
C ALA A 227 -6.20 -7.31 -9.74
N PRO A 228 -7.44 -7.42 -9.22
CA PRO A 228 -8.52 -6.49 -9.54
C PRO A 228 -8.22 -5.04 -9.15
N LEU A 229 -7.62 -4.80 -7.97
CA LEU A 229 -7.30 -3.46 -7.50
C LEU A 229 -6.26 -2.77 -8.40
N ASN A 230 -5.22 -3.49 -8.81
CA ASN A 230 -4.23 -2.98 -9.74
C ASN A 230 -4.84 -2.68 -11.13
N MET A 231 -5.78 -3.52 -11.60
CA MET A 231 -6.53 -3.24 -12.83
C MET A 231 -7.39 -1.97 -12.70
N MET A 232 -8.06 -1.77 -11.55
CA MET A 232 -8.84 -0.55 -11.29
C MET A 232 -7.94 0.69 -11.27
N ILE A 233 -6.80 0.65 -10.58
CA ILE A 233 -5.85 1.77 -10.53
C ILE A 233 -5.33 2.10 -11.93
N THR A 234 -4.94 1.08 -12.70
CA THR A 234 -4.47 1.26 -14.07
C THR A 234 -5.55 1.87 -14.95
N SER A 235 -6.79 1.37 -14.86
CA SER A 235 -7.94 1.92 -15.61
C SER A 235 -8.21 3.38 -15.24
N LEU A 236 -8.13 3.73 -13.97
CA LEU A 236 -8.28 5.11 -13.51
C LEU A 236 -7.19 6.03 -14.05
N PHE A 237 -5.94 5.58 -14.15
CA PHE A 237 -4.89 6.34 -14.80
C PHE A 237 -5.14 6.54 -16.29
N VAL A 238 -5.60 5.51 -16.99
CA VAL A 238 -5.95 5.60 -18.42
C VAL A 238 -7.11 6.56 -18.63
N ILE A 239 -8.17 6.45 -17.83
CA ILE A 239 -9.31 7.39 -17.89
C ILE A 239 -8.84 8.81 -17.60
N SER A 240 -8.01 9.02 -16.58
CA SER A 240 -7.43 10.32 -16.27
C SER A 240 -6.62 10.90 -17.44
N ALA A 241 -5.84 10.05 -18.12
CA ALA A 241 -5.06 10.47 -19.28
C ALA A 241 -5.95 10.93 -20.43
N ILE A 242 -7.01 10.20 -20.74
CA ILE A 242 -7.97 10.55 -21.81
C ILE A 242 -8.69 11.85 -21.45
N VAL A 243 -9.23 11.95 -20.24
CA VAL A 243 -10.00 13.13 -19.80
C VAL A 243 -9.13 14.39 -19.79
N LEU A 244 -7.92 14.32 -19.20
CA LEU A 244 -6.99 15.45 -19.16
C LEU A 244 -6.54 15.88 -20.56
N SER A 245 -6.23 14.91 -21.43
CA SER A 245 -5.84 15.19 -22.81
C SER A 245 -6.96 15.90 -23.58
N ALA A 246 -8.21 15.46 -23.42
CA ALA A 246 -9.37 16.09 -24.04
C ALA A 246 -9.57 17.53 -23.53
N PHE A 247 -9.47 17.76 -22.22
CA PHE A 247 -9.57 19.10 -21.64
C PHE A 247 -8.46 20.04 -22.11
N PHE A 248 -7.23 19.59 -22.12
CA PHE A 248 -6.10 20.41 -22.59
C PHE A 248 -6.20 20.69 -24.10
N TYR A 249 -6.69 19.74 -24.87
CA TYR A 249 -6.96 19.92 -26.29
C TYR A 249 -8.02 21.01 -26.53
N VAL A 250 -9.16 20.92 -25.86
CA VAL A 250 -10.25 21.93 -25.96
C VAL A 250 -9.72 23.31 -25.50
N MET A 251 -8.99 23.36 -24.39
CA MET A 251 -8.40 24.60 -23.90
C MET A 251 -7.45 25.24 -24.93
N THR A 252 -6.64 24.42 -25.61
CA THR A 252 -5.70 24.90 -26.63
C THR A 252 -6.43 25.43 -27.86
N ILE A 253 -7.49 24.73 -28.34
CA ILE A 253 -8.30 25.16 -29.48
C ILE A 253 -8.92 26.55 -29.22
N GLN A 254 -9.49 26.75 -28.03
CA GLN A 254 -10.10 28.02 -27.66
C GLN A 254 -9.11 29.19 -27.60
N LYS A 255 -7.81 28.91 -27.55
CA LYS A 255 -6.74 29.92 -27.55
C LYS A 255 -6.08 30.13 -28.90
N ILE A 256 -6.50 29.44 -29.97
CA ILE A 256 -5.89 29.54 -31.30
C ILE A 256 -5.90 30.96 -31.82
N SER A 257 -7.02 31.70 -31.73
CA SER A 257 -7.11 33.10 -32.16
C SER A 257 -6.17 34.02 -31.38
N GLU A 258 -6.14 33.92 -30.03
CA GLU A 258 -5.24 34.72 -29.19
C GLU A 258 -3.75 34.45 -29.53
N ILE A 259 -3.42 33.18 -29.76
CA ILE A 259 -2.07 32.75 -30.14
C ILE A 259 -1.70 33.22 -31.54
N GLY A 260 -2.67 33.23 -32.48
CA GLY A 260 -2.50 33.79 -33.82
C GLY A 260 -2.11 35.26 -33.79
N ILE A 261 -2.86 36.07 -33.00
CA ILE A 261 -2.58 37.49 -32.80
C ILE A 261 -1.17 37.69 -32.20
N LEU A 262 -0.82 36.90 -31.16
CA LEU A 262 0.50 36.99 -30.52
C LEU A 262 1.65 36.62 -31.48
N LYS A 263 1.45 35.65 -32.37
CA LYS A 263 2.37 35.32 -33.45
C LYS A 263 2.51 36.46 -34.47
N ALA A 264 1.41 37.08 -34.86
CA ALA A 264 1.38 38.20 -35.83
C ALA A 264 2.17 39.42 -35.34
N ILE A 265 2.16 39.71 -34.02
CA ILE A 265 2.99 40.77 -33.40
C ILE A 265 4.42 40.34 -33.09
N GLY A 266 4.84 39.14 -33.54
CA GLY A 266 6.25 38.70 -33.53
C GLY A 266 6.67 37.86 -32.31
N ILE A 267 5.77 37.40 -31.46
CA ILE A 267 6.14 36.52 -30.35
C ILE A 267 6.48 35.13 -30.88
N LYS A 268 7.69 34.65 -30.53
CA LYS A 268 8.18 33.34 -30.99
C LYS A 268 7.29 32.21 -30.47
N THR A 269 6.91 31.29 -31.36
CA THR A 269 6.09 30.11 -31.04
C THR A 269 6.61 29.34 -29.84
N LYS A 270 7.92 29.21 -29.67
CA LYS A 270 8.55 28.54 -28.52
C LYS A 270 8.16 29.16 -27.16
N HIS A 271 8.00 30.48 -27.09
CA HIS A 271 7.59 31.15 -25.84
C HIS A 271 6.10 30.88 -25.54
N LEU A 272 5.25 30.84 -26.55
CA LEU A 272 3.82 30.55 -26.39
C LEU A 272 3.62 29.09 -25.95
N LEU A 273 4.35 28.15 -26.56
CA LEU A 273 4.31 26.73 -26.17
C LEU A 273 4.79 26.54 -24.72
N SER A 274 5.92 27.17 -24.38
CA SER A 274 6.43 27.10 -23.00
C SER A 274 5.44 27.68 -21.98
N ALA A 275 4.74 28.76 -22.31
CA ALA A 275 3.71 29.33 -21.45
C ALA A 275 2.54 28.36 -21.23
N LEU A 276 2.05 27.69 -22.30
CA LEU A 276 0.98 26.69 -22.21
C LEU A 276 1.39 25.47 -21.39
N ILE A 277 2.57 24.89 -21.66
CA ILE A 277 3.07 23.75 -20.87
C ILE A 277 3.20 24.14 -19.39
N THR A 278 3.78 25.30 -19.11
CA THR A 278 3.93 25.78 -17.73
C THR A 278 2.57 25.95 -17.04
N GLN A 279 1.57 26.45 -17.76
CA GLN A 279 0.22 26.63 -17.26
C GLN A 279 -0.45 25.29 -16.91
N ILE A 280 -0.35 24.30 -17.81
CA ILE A 280 -0.84 22.94 -17.60
C ILE A 280 -0.17 22.28 -16.40
N LEU A 281 1.16 22.39 -16.31
CA LEU A 281 1.91 21.81 -15.19
C LEU A 281 1.56 22.44 -13.85
N ILE A 282 1.48 23.77 -13.78
CA ILE A 282 1.12 24.48 -12.53
C ILE A 282 -0.31 24.07 -12.10
N THR A 283 -1.26 24.07 -13.04
CA THR A 283 -2.65 23.71 -12.75
C THR A 283 -2.76 22.26 -12.25
N THR A 284 -2.07 21.32 -12.92
CA THR A 284 -2.05 19.90 -12.53
C THR A 284 -1.39 19.71 -11.18
N LEU A 285 -0.22 20.34 -10.95
CA LEU A 285 0.52 20.20 -9.71
C LEU A 285 -0.29 20.72 -8.52
N ILE A 286 -0.90 21.90 -8.63
CA ILE A 286 -1.74 22.47 -7.57
C ILE A 286 -2.92 21.54 -7.28
N ALA A 287 -3.62 21.07 -8.30
CA ALA A 287 -4.80 20.22 -8.13
C ALA A 287 -4.44 18.87 -7.47
N VAL A 288 -3.35 18.24 -7.91
CA VAL A 288 -2.88 16.97 -7.33
C VAL A 288 -2.39 17.15 -5.88
N LEU A 289 -1.69 18.25 -5.57
CA LEU A 289 -1.28 18.54 -4.19
C LEU A 289 -2.49 18.77 -3.27
N ILE A 290 -3.53 19.43 -3.76
CA ILE A 290 -4.80 19.57 -3.01
C ILE A 290 -5.44 18.18 -2.82
N ALA A 291 -5.46 17.32 -3.86
CA ALA A 291 -5.97 15.96 -3.75
C ALA A 291 -5.21 15.13 -2.69
N VAL A 292 -3.87 15.24 -2.65
CA VAL A 292 -3.04 14.62 -1.62
C VAL A 292 -3.42 15.16 -0.23
N GLY A 293 -3.61 16.47 -0.10
CA GLY A 293 -4.05 17.10 1.17
C GLY A 293 -5.41 16.56 1.63
N VAL A 294 -6.40 16.50 0.73
CA VAL A 294 -7.75 15.99 1.01
C VAL A 294 -7.70 14.53 1.47
N ILE A 295 -6.98 13.66 0.75
CA ILE A 295 -6.87 12.24 1.11
C ILE A 295 -6.08 12.04 2.41
N SER A 296 -5.05 12.85 2.64
CA SER A 296 -4.28 12.78 3.90
C SER A 296 -5.14 13.19 5.10
N LEU A 297 -5.95 14.23 4.97
CA LEU A 297 -6.91 14.63 6.01
C LEU A 297 -7.98 13.55 6.23
N LEU A 298 -8.52 13.00 5.14
CA LEU A 298 -9.51 11.91 5.22
C LEU A 298 -8.94 10.69 5.93
N SER A 299 -7.66 10.34 5.69
CA SER A 299 -7.00 9.21 6.33
C SER A 299 -6.87 9.34 7.86
N LEU A 300 -6.87 10.57 8.41
CA LEU A 300 -6.84 10.80 9.85
C LEU A 300 -8.17 10.53 10.55
N ILE A 301 -9.27 10.60 9.80
CA ILE A 301 -10.64 10.42 10.32
C ILE A 301 -11.09 8.96 10.14
N MET A 302 -10.43 8.21 9.27
CA MET A 302 -10.78 6.80 9.01
C MET A 302 -10.57 5.94 10.25
N PRO A 303 -11.54 5.05 10.58
CA PRO A 303 -11.39 4.13 11.69
C PRO A 303 -10.24 3.12 11.44
N VAL A 304 -9.59 2.67 12.51
CA VAL A 304 -8.47 1.70 12.45
C VAL A 304 -8.89 0.37 11.81
N SER A 305 -10.18 0.04 11.86
CA SER A 305 -10.75 -1.15 11.20
C SER A 305 -10.73 -1.08 9.68
N MET A 306 -10.70 0.13 9.10
CA MET A 306 -10.69 0.30 7.65
C MET A 306 -9.31 -0.01 7.07
N PRO A 307 -9.20 -0.88 6.04
CA PRO A 307 -7.94 -1.22 5.40
C PRO A 307 -7.47 -0.09 4.47
N PHE A 308 -7.01 1.00 5.03
CA PHE A 308 -6.51 2.15 4.28
C PHE A 308 -5.10 2.52 4.72
N HIS A 309 -4.18 2.57 3.78
CA HIS A 309 -2.80 2.93 4.06
C HIS A 309 -2.17 3.73 2.92
N LEU A 310 -1.63 4.91 3.25
CA LEU A 310 -0.91 5.74 2.29
C LEU A 310 0.58 5.70 2.60
N THR A 311 1.39 5.37 1.61
CA THR A 311 2.84 5.48 1.67
C THR A 311 3.31 6.70 0.88
N ILE A 312 4.41 7.31 1.30
CA ILE A 312 5.05 8.41 0.55
C ILE A 312 5.40 7.95 -0.87
N ALA A 313 5.86 6.71 -1.03
CA ALA A 313 6.18 6.13 -2.34
C ALA A 313 4.95 6.11 -3.26
N ASN A 314 3.79 5.73 -2.72
CA ASN A 314 2.55 5.69 -3.49
C ASN A 314 2.06 7.10 -3.87
N ILE A 315 2.08 8.04 -2.92
CA ILE A 315 1.75 9.45 -3.20
C ILE A 315 2.66 9.98 -4.30
N SER A 316 3.97 9.76 -4.19
CA SER A 316 4.95 10.20 -5.19
C SER A 316 4.69 9.59 -6.57
N LEU A 317 4.36 8.30 -6.62
CA LEU A 317 4.00 7.62 -7.88
C LEU A 317 2.79 8.30 -8.54
N VAL A 318 1.72 8.55 -7.78
CA VAL A 318 0.51 9.19 -8.30
C VAL A 318 0.81 10.60 -8.81
N VAL A 319 1.55 11.41 -8.06
CA VAL A 319 1.97 12.77 -8.47
C VAL A 319 2.76 12.71 -9.78
N VAL A 320 3.75 11.82 -9.87
CA VAL A 320 4.58 11.68 -11.09
C VAL A 320 3.74 11.23 -12.28
N VAL A 321 2.85 10.24 -12.10
CA VAL A 321 1.98 9.78 -13.19
C VAL A 321 1.06 10.90 -13.68
N PHE A 322 0.45 11.68 -12.81
CA PHE A 322 -0.39 12.82 -13.22
C PHE A 322 0.40 13.89 -13.97
N ILE A 323 1.64 14.18 -13.57
CA ILE A 323 2.52 15.11 -14.30
C ILE A 323 2.83 14.55 -15.70
N VAL A 324 3.18 13.27 -15.81
CA VAL A 324 3.47 12.63 -17.10
C VAL A 324 2.25 12.64 -18.01
N VAL A 325 1.09 12.29 -17.47
CA VAL A 325 -0.20 12.34 -18.19
C VAL A 325 -0.51 13.75 -18.67
N ALA A 326 -0.32 14.75 -17.82
CA ALA A 326 -0.52 16.16 -18.19
C ALA A 326 0.42 16.60 -19.32
N LEU A 327 1.69 16.17 -19.28
CA LEU A 327 2.66 16.46 -20.35
C LEU A 327 2.27 15.77 -21.68
N ILE A 328 1.80 14.53 -21.63
CA ILE A 328 1.31 13.82 -22.82
C ILE A 328 0.10 14.58 -23.41
N GLY A 329 -0.87 14.92 -22.58
CA GLY A 329 -2.06 15.68 -23.03
C GLY A 329 -1.69 17.06 -23.58
N ALA A 330 -0.75 17.78 -22.95
CA ALA A 330 -0.20 19.02 -23.44
C ALA A 330 0.43 18.83 -24.83
N THR A 331 1.31 17.83 -24.98
CA THR A 331 2.00 17.57 -26.25
C THR A 331 1.03 17.28 -27.39
N LEU A 332 0.01 16.44 -27.14
CA LEU A 332 -1.03 16.13 -28.13
C LEU A 332 -1.81 17.40 -28.56
N SER A 333 -2.11 18.28 -27.61
CA SER A 333 -2.78 19.54 -27.93
C SER A 333 -1.90 20.53 -28.71
N LEU A 334 -0.58 20.51 -28.47
CA LEU A 334 0.37 21.38 -29.15
C LEU A 334 0.62 21.01 -30.63
N ILE A 335 0.43 19.75 -31.02
CA ILE A 335 0.60 19.32 -32.43
C ILE A 335 -0.32 20.16 -33.35
N LYS A 336 -1.52 20.47 -32.93
CA LYS A 336 -2.44 21.31 -33.69
C LYS A 336 -1.98 22.78 -33.75
N LEU A 337 -1.39 23.27 -32.67
CA LEU A 337 -0.92 24.65 -32.56
C LEU A 337 0.26 24.97 -33.50
N PHE A 338 1.13 24.00 -33.78
CA PHE A 338 2.23 24.17 -34.73
C PHE A 338 1.72 24.45 -36.14
N LYS A 339 0.56 23.90 -36.52
CA LYS A 339 -0.05 24.00 -37.86
C LYS A 339 -0.91 25.25 -38.04
N VAL A 340 -1.09 26.09 -37.01
CA VAL A 340 -1.92 27.31 -37.11
C VAL A 340 -1.21 28.38 -37.93
N ASP A 341 -1.80 28.74 -39.06
CA ASP A 341 -1.37 29.90 -39.83
C ASP A 341 -1.92 31.17 -39.18
N PRO A 342 -1.08 32.21 -38.94
CA PRO A 342 -1.54 33.47 -38.36
C PRO A 342 -2.65 34.15 -39.17
N ILE A 343 -2.64 33.98 -40.51
CA ILE A 343 -3.65 34.60 -41.40
C ILE A 343 -4.99 33.92 -41.22
N GLU A 344 -5.06 32.58 -41.18
CA GLU A 344 -6.29 31.81 -40.95
C GLU A 344 -6.84 32.05 -39.51
N ALA A 345 -5.96 32.25 -38.53
CA ALA A 345 -6.38 32.49 -37.14
C ALA A 345 -7.04 33.85 -36.93
N ILE A 346 -6.76 34.85 -37.78
CA ILE A 346 -7.34 36.19 -37.74
C ILE A 346 -8.57 36.28 -38.66
N GLY A 347 -8.59 35.56 -39.81
CA GLY A 347 -9.65 35.58 -40.78
C GLY A 347 -10.81 34.59 -40.53
N GLY A 348 -10.67 33.65 -39.62
CA GLY A 348 -11.69 32.64 -39.30
C GLY A 348 -12.67 33.00 -38.17
N ALA A 349 -12.92 34.26 -37.95
CA ALA A 349 -13.94 34.78 -37.00
C ALA A 349 -15.24 35.19 -37.70
N GLU A 350 -15.62 34.47 -38.79
CA GLU A 350 -16.98 34.51 -39.35
C GLU A 350 -17.75 33.23 -38.98
#